data_58e0ea1a972256911204da62ed462921
#
_entry.id   58e0ea1a972256911204da62ed462921
#
_cell.length_a   1.000
_cell.length_b   1.000
_cell.length_c   1.000
_cell.angle_alpha   90.00
_cell.angle_beta   90.00
_cell.angle_gamma   90.00
#
_symmetry.space_group_name_H-M   'P 1'
#
loop_
_entity.id
_entity.type
_entity.pdbx_description
1 polymer ?
#
loop_
_entity_poly.entity_id
_entity_poly.type
_entity_poly.pdbx_seq_one_letter_code
_entity_poly.pdbx_strand_id
1 'polypeptide(L)'
;MNRKLAFLTGVLFWCLTLPAKAEDTLEKIQRTGVLNVAIREDAAPFGYLDANGNLRGYCLDFFALLEKQLLDRLNRNSSSIKLFKSIPANRFDLVARNIVDLECGPNTIRPDVPENTAFSTSFFITGTQFLVKKDNSAQIDRDSKDLVLGVINNTTTEQLLTQRYPSATLREYRGVTARTRGVQAVAQGQIDAMVSDGILLIAEAQRQQLSAAEYVLEPKIPLTCDRYGMIIQSNDPQWQDFVNSVIDSPEAEALSKAWFGRIFTSIQSVSDLCK
;
A
#
# COMPACT_ATOMS: atom_id res chain seq x y z
N MET A 1 63.50 55.06 -22.13
CA MET A 1 63.03 54.15 -21.05
C MET A 1 61.55 53.86 -21.23
N ASN A 2 61.21 52.85 -22.08
CA ASN A 2 59.83 52.57 -22.52
C ASN A 2 59.32 51.32 -21.78
N ARG A 3 58.42 51.50 -20.84
CA ARG A 3 57.67 50.40 -20.17
C ARG A 3 56.43 50.02 -21.04
N LYS A 4 56.46 48.84 -21.65
CA LYS A 4 55.28 48.24 -22.30
C LYS A 4 54.39 47.59 -21.23
N LEU A 5 53.19 48.10 -21.08
CA LEU A 5 52.12 47.49 -20.26
C LEU A 5 51.46 46.38 -21.08
N ALA A 6 51.56 45.14 -20.64
CA ALA A 6 50.84 43.99 -21.20
C ALA A 6 49.48 43.85 -20.50
N PHE A 7 48.39 44.04 -21.24
CA PHE A 7 47.04 43.74 -20.78
C PHE A 7 46.80 42.25 -20.93
N LEU A 8 46.65 41.55 -19.81
CA LEU A 8 46.15 40.17 -19.78
C LEU A 8 44.62 40.24 -19.79
N THR A 9 43.96 39.91 -20.92
CA THR A 9 42.52 39.69 -21.02
C THR A 9 42.20 38.28 -20.50
N GLY A 10 41.72 38.21 -19.26
CA GLY A 10 41.20 36.95 -18.68
C GLY A 10 39.80 36.67 -19.28
N VAL A 11 39.71 35.59 -20.07
CA VAL A 11 38.42 35.05 -20.54
C VAL A 11 37.82 34.25 -19.40
N LEU A 12 36.78 34.82 -18.78
CA LEU A 12 35.97 34.13 -17.77
C LEU A 12 35.05 33.11 -18.48
N PHE A 13 35.40 31.83 -18.42
CA PHE A 13 34.58 30.74 -18.92
C PHE A 13 33.42 30.52 -17.93
N TRP A 14 32.25 31.07 -18.22
CA TRP A 14 31.05 30.84 -17.46
C TRP A 14 30.52 29.47 -17.84
N CYS A 15 30.83 28.43 -17.03
CA CYS A 15 30.17 27.12 -17.15
C CYS A 15 28.69 27.24 -16.78
N LEU A 16 27.85 27.32 -17.81
CA LEU A 16 26.41 27.14 -17.67
C LEU A 16 26.15 25.67 -17.24
N THR A 17 26.07 25.43 -15.96
CA THR A 17 25.54 24.16 -15.43
C THR A 17 24.04 24.14 -15.69
N LEU A 18 23.65 23.50 -16.79
CA LEU A 18 22.25 23.13 -16.98
C LEU A 18 21.84 22.21 -15.81
N PRO A 19 20.70 22.44 -15.17
CA PRO A 19 20.20 21.50 -14.18
C PRO A 19 20.04 20.13 -14.86
N ALA A 20 20.76 19.12 -14.38
CA ALA A 20 20.57 17.75 -14.84
C ALA A 20 19.11 17.36 -14.53
N LYS A 21 18.31 17.11 -15.57
CA LYS A 21 16.98 16.54 -15.39
C LYS A 21 17.18 15.19 -14.67
N ALA A 22 16.47 14.98 -13.56
CA ALA A 22 16.47 13.69 -12.89
C ALA A 22 16.02 12.61 -13.90
N GLU A 23 16.77 11.53 -14.00
CA GLU A 23 16.43 10.37 -14.84
C GLU A 23 15.06 9.84 -14.41
N ASP A 24 14.13 9.67 -15.34
CA ASP A 24 12.84 9.07 -15.03
C ASP A 24 12.96 7.54 -14.84
N THR A 25 11.92 6.93 -14.24
CA THR A 25 11.94 5.50 -13.91
C THR A 25 12.03 4.62 -15.15
N LEU A 26 11.35 4.97 -16.23
CA LEU A 26 11.39 4.20 -17.48
C LEU A 26 12.80 4.24 -18.11
N GLU A 27 13.44 5.42 -18.15
CA GLU A 27 14.82 5.58 -18.62
C GLU A 27 15.80 4.77 -17.77
N LYS A 28 15.66 4.83 -16.44
CA LYS A 28 16.47 4.03 -15.49
C LYS A 28 16.32 2.54 -15.77
N ILE A 29 15.09 2.04 -15.92
CA ILE A 29 14.85 0.61 -16.19
C ILE A 29 15.34 0.23 -17.59
N GLN A 30 15.17 1.10 -18.59
CA GLN A 30 15.73 0.89 -19.92
C GLN A 30 17.26 0.72 -19.88
N ARG A 31 17.95 1.48 -19.05
CA ARG A 31 19.41 1.41 -18.91
C ARG A 31 19.87 0.24 -18.05
N THR A 32 19.22 -0.01 -16.91
CA THR A 32 19.69 -0.99 -15.91
C THR A 32 19.09 -2.39 -16.07
N GLY A 33 17.90 -2.49 -16.65
CA GLY A 33 17.10 -3.71 -16.67
C GLY A 33 16.53 -4.10 -15.29
N VAL A 34 16.49 -3.19 -14.31
CA VAL A 34 16.08 -3.50 -12.94
C VAL A 34 14.87 -2.66 -12.54
N LEU A 35 13.80 -3.34 -12.13
CA LEU A 35 12.62 -2.76 -11.49
C LEU A 35 12.70 -3.04 -9.99
N ASN A 36 12.81 -1.99 -9.17
CA ASN A 36 12.81 -2.10 -7.72
C ASN A 36 11.38 -1.90 -7.21
N VAL A 37 10.83 -2.87 -6.49
CA VAL A 37 9.46 -2.77 -5.95
C VAL A 37 9.41 -3.14 -4.48
N ALA A 38 8.52 -2.49 -3.74
CA ALA A 38 8.28 -2.84 -2.35
C ALA A 38 6.91 -3.51 -2.18
N ILE A 39 6.85 -4.47 -1.26
CA ILE A 39 5.67 -5.26 -0.95
C ILE A 39 5.55 -5.50 0.55
N ARG A 40 4.31 -5.60 1.04
CA ARG A 40 3.99 -6.01 2.39
C ARG A 40 4.11 -7.53 2.54
N GLU A 41 4.46 -8.01 3.75
CA GLU A 41 4.47 -9.44 4.09
C GLU A 41 3.38 -9.81 5.12
N ASP A 42 2.57 -8.83 5.53
CA ASP A 42 1.59 -8.92 6.61
C ASP A 42 0.17 -8.49 6.21
N ALA A 43 -0.07 -8.32 4.92
CA ALA A 43 -1.30 -7.74 4.39
C ALA A 43 -1.97 -8.66 3.35
N ALA A 44 -2.33 -9.88 3.77
CA ALA A 44 -3.15 -10.75 2.94
C ALA A 44 -4.49 -10.05 2.59
N PRO A 45 -4.96 -10.16 1.34
CA PRO A 45 -4.45 -10.98 0.23
C PRO A 45 -3.46 -10.23 -0.69
N PHE A 46 -3.02 -8.99 -0.37
CA PHE A 46 -2.18 -8.16 -1.24
C PHE A 46 -0.71 -8.60 -1.23
N GLY A 47 -0.12 -8.80 -0.06
CA GLY A 47 1.22 -9.33 0.12
C GLY A 47 1.36 -9.98 1.50
N TYR A 48 1.77 -11.24 1.55
CA TYR A 48 1.88 -11.99 2.80
C TYR A 48 2.79 -13.20 2.64
N LEU A 49 3.31 -13.69 3.77
CA LEU A 49 4.00 -14.97 3.81
C LEU A 49 2.99 -16.10 4.05
N ASP A 50 3.02 -17.15 3.22
CA ASP A 50 2.21 -18.35 3.43
C ASP A 50 2.75 -19.19 4.61
N ALA A 51 2.11 -20.33 4.90
CA ALA A 51 2.51 -21.22 6.00
C ALA A 51 3.94 -21.79 5.84
N ASN A 52 4.48 -21.81 4.62
CA ASN A 52 5.82 -22.27 4.30
C ASN A 52 6.86 -21.12 4.28
N GLY A 53 6.44 -19.90 4.59
CA GLY A 53 7.28 -18.71 4.53
C GLY A 53 7.50 -18.15 3.13
N ASN A 54 6.75 -18.62 2.11
CA ASN A 54 6.82 -18.07 0.77
C ASN A 54 5.99 -16.80 0.64
N LEU A 55 6.55 -15.81 -0.05
CA LEU A 55 5.82 -14.59 -0.37
C LEU A 55 4.73 -14.88 -1.40
N ARG A 56 3.52 -14.42 -1.11
CA ARG A 56 2.31 -14.57 -1.93
C ARG A 56 1.52 -13.26 -1.93
N GLY A 57 0.62 -13.11 -2.88
CA GLY A 57 -0.36 -12.03 -2.88
C GLY A 57 -0.56 -11.37 -4.22
N TYR A 58 -1.66 -10.62 -4.33
CA TYR A 58 -2.03 -9.86 -5.52
C TYR A 58 -0.87 -8.99 -6.05
N CYS A 59 -0.17 -8.27 -5.14
CA CYS A 59 0.92 -7.39 -5.53
C CYS A 59 2.10 -8.12 -6.17
N LEU A 60 2.41 -9.34 -5.73
CA LEU A 60 3.48 -10.14 -6.33
C LEU A 60 3.15 -10.51 -7.78
N ASP A 61 1.91 -10.97 -8.01
CA ASP A 61 1.45 -11.33 -9.35
C ASP A 61 1.27 -10.08 -10.23
N PHE A 62 0.85 -8.95 -9.65
CA PHE A 62 0.80 -7.66 -10.35
C PHE A 62 2.19 -7.21 -10.81
N PHE A 63 3.23 -7.39 -10.00
CA PHE A 63 4.60 -7.05 -10.42
C PHE A 63 5.06 -7.90 -11.62
N ALA A 64 4.67 -9.17 -11.68
CA ALA A 64 4.95 -10.00 -12.85
C ALA A 64 4.21 -9.49 -14.11
N LEU A 65 2.95 -9.05 -13.95
CA LEU A 65 2.20 -8.42 -15.04
C LEU A 65 2.84 -7.10 -15.47
N LEU A 66 3.20 -6.24 -14.51
CA LEU A 66 3.88 -4.96 -14.75
C LEU A 66 5.19 -5.18 -15.50
N GLU A 67 6.02 -6.15 -15.08
CA GLU A 67 7.27 -6.50 -15.75
C GLU A 67 7.03 -6.92 -17.20
N LYS A 68 6.06 -7.78 -17.45
CA LYS A 68 5.72 -8.23 -18.81
C LYS A 68 5.38 -7.03 -19.72
N GLN A 69 4.48 -6.16 -19.29
CA GLN A 69 4.09 -4.98 -20.07
C GLN A 69 5.24 -3.96 -20.21
N LEU A 70 6.12 -3.88 -19.19
CA LEU A 70 7.32 -3.04 -19.23
C LEU A 70 8.33 -3.54 -20.28
N LEU A 71 8.54 -4.84 -20.40
CA LEU A 71 9.40 -5.42 -21.43
C LEU A 71 8.89 -5.11 -22.83
N ASP A 72 7.59 -5.23 -23.06
CA ASP A 72 6.94 -4.87 -24.33
C ASP A 72 7.11 -3.36 -24.61
N ARG A 73 6.85 -2.51 -23.62
CA ARG A 73 6.97 -1.04 -23.74
C ARG A 73 8.37 -0.57 -24.07
N LEU A 74 9.39 -1.19 -23.44
CA LEU A 74 10.81 -0.83 -23.58
C LEU A 74 11.53 -1.61 -24.68
N ASN A 75 10.82 -2.51 -25.40
CA ASN A 75 11.40 -3.40 -26.39
C ASN A 75 12.63 -4.15 -25.86
N ARG A 76 12.52 -4.73 -24.65
CA ARG A 76 13.55 -5.51 -23.98
C ARG A 76 13.17 -6.97 -23.90
N ASN A 77 14.20 -7.84 -23.94
CA ASN A 77 13.99 -9.29 -23.84
C ASN A 77 14.03 -9.81 -22.39
N SER A 78 14.53 -9.00 -21.46
CA SER A 78 14.62 -9.39 -20.04
C SER A 78 14.75 -8.19 -19.13
N SER A 79 14.26 -8.35 -17.92
CA SER A 79 14.50 -7.49 -16.78
C SER A 79 14.61 -8.33 -15.51
N SER A 80 14.83 -7.69 -14.38
CA SER A 80 14.80 -8.33 -13.08
C SER A 80 14.01 -7.48 -12.09
N ILE A 81 13.12 -8.12 -11.35
CA ILE A 81 12.41 -7.50 -10.24
C ILE A 81 13.23 -7.68 -8.98
N LYS A 82 13.56 -6.56 -8.31
CA LYS A 82 14.18 -6.57 -6.98
C LYS A 82 13.13 -6.22 -5.94
N LEU A 83 12.83 -7.18 -5.06
CA LEU A 83 11.83 -7.04 -4.02
C LEU A 83 12.42 -6.43 -2.75
N PHE A 84 11.71 -5.46 -2.19
CA PHE A 84 11.97 -4.83 -0.90
C PHE A 84 10.77 -5.02 0.03
N LYS A 85 11.04 -5.16 1.32
CA LYS A 85 9.99 -5.25 2.33
C LYS A 85 9.49 -3.86 2.72
N SER A 86 8.17 -3.65 2.70
CA SER A 86 7.51 -2.47 3.26
C SER A 86 6.70 -2.81 4.51
N ILE A 87 6.53 -1.80 5.35
CA ILE A 87 5.63 -1.77 6.51
C ILE A 87 4.89 -0.42 6.52
N PRO A 88 3.81 -0.24 7.29
CA PRO A 88 3.10 1.04 7.35
C PRO A 88 4.00 2.24 7.64
N ALA A 89 5.06 2.05 8.43
CA ALA A 89 5.95 3.12 8.85
C ALA A 89 6.98 3.58 7.79
N ASN A 90 7.36 2.73 6.82
CA ASN A 90 8.43 3.04 5.87
C ASN A 90 8.01 3.09 4.40
N ARG A 91 6.76 2.70 4.06
CA ARG A 91 6.33 2.52 2.66
C ARG A 91 6.48 3.78 1.80
N PHE A 92 6.20 4.96 2.36
CA PHE A 92 6.38 6.23 1.67
C PHE A 92 7.86 6.62 1.53
N ASP A 93 8.66 6.44 2.58
CA ASP A 93 10.09 6.77 2.56
C ASP A 93 10.86 5.94 1.53
N LEU A 94 10.48 4.67 1.33
CA LEU A 94 11.10 3.82 0.31
C LEU A 94 10.95 4.42 -1.09
N VAL A 95 9.78 4.97 -1.40
CA VAL A 95 9.48 5.63 -2.68
C VAL A 95 10.08 7.04 -2.74
N ALA A 96 9.83 7.88 -1.72
CA ALA A 96 10.31 9.26 -1.68
C ALA A 96 11.83 9.39 -1.84
N ARG A 97 12.57 8.39 -1.36
CA ARG A 97 14.05 8.32 -1.42
C ARG A 97 14.59 7.54 -2.61
N ASN A 98 13.78 7.21 -3.61
CA ASN A 98 14.19 6.44 -4.80
C ASN A 98 14.82 5.07 -4.49
N ILE A 99 14.49 4.46 -3.34
CA ILE A 99 14.94 3.10 -3.00
C ILE A 99 14.16 2.09 -3.85
N VAL A 100 12.87 2.36 -4.04
CA VAL A 100 11.98 1.59 -4.91
C VAL A 100 11.24 2.48 -5.89
N ASP A 101 10.86 1.93 -7.02
CA ASP A 101 10.12 2.60 -8.09
C ASP A 101 8.60 2.58 -7.85
N LEU A 102 8.16 1.59 -7.08
CA LEU A 102 6.76 1.32 -6.78
C LEU A 102 6.64 0.60 -5.44
N GLU A 103 5.65 0.97 -4.64
CA GLU A 103 5.22 0.17 -3.50
C GLU A 103 3.76 -0.26 -3.70
N CYS A 104 3.51 -1.56 -3.65
CA CYS A 104 2.17 -2.14 -3.72
C CYS A 104 1.76 -2.72 -2.37
N GLY A 105 0.65 -2.23 -1.86
CA GLY A 105 0.08 -2.65 -0.59
C GLY A 105 -1.29 -2.01 -0.35
N PRO A 106 -1.88 -2.25 0.81
CA PRO A 106 -3.15 -1.63 1.21
C PRO A 106 -2.93 -0.17 1.61
N ASN A 107 -2.79 0.71 0.62
CA ASN A 107 -2.54 2.13 0.83
C ASN A 107 -3.76 2.93 0.43
N THR A 108 -4.49 3.47 1.39
CA THR A 108 -5.63 4.34 1.14
C THR A 108 -5.18 5.62 0.45
N ILE A 109 -5.75 5.90 -0.72
CA ILE A 109 -5.55 7.16 -1.46
C ILE A 109 -6.11 8.31 -0.61
N ARG A 110 -5.27 9.32 -0.37
CA ARG A 110 -5.61 10.51 0.42
C ARG A 110 -4.84 11.73 -0.08
N PRO A 111 -5.31 12.97 0.20
CA PRO A 111 -4.63 14.17 -0.27
C PRO A 111 -3.33 14.50 0.50
N ASP A 112 -3.22 14.07 1.76
CA ASP A 112 -2.09 14.33 2.65
C ASP A 112 -0.97 13.28 2.49
N VAL A 113 -0.35 13.26 1.32
CA VAL A 113 0.80 12.38 1.04
C VAL A 113 2.12 13.06 1.38
N PRO A 114 3.14 12.31 1.84
CA PRO A 114 4.49 12.85 1.99
C PRO A 114 5.04 13.41 0.68
N GLU A 115 5.90 14.44 0.80
CA GLU A 115 6.61 15.03 -0.34
C GLU A 115 7.28 13.96 -1.21
N ASN A 116 7.36 14.23 -2.50
CA ASN A 116 7.94 13.36 -3.53
C ASN A 116 7.20 12.01 -3.69
N THR A 117 5.97 11.88 -3.17
CA THR A 117 5.16 10.69 -3.38
C THR A 117 3.79 11.04 -3.98
N ALA A 118 3.22 10.09 -4.70
CA ALA A 118 1.87 10.15 -5.25
C ALA A 118 1.24 8.75 -5.21
N PHE A 119 -0.04 8.67 -5.52
CA PHE A 119 -0.71 7.40 -5.74
C PHE A 119 -0.97 7.16 -7.23
N SER A 120 -0.99 5.89 -7.59
CA SER A 120 -1.59 5.44 -8.85
C SER A 120 -3.11 5.64 -8.84
N THR A 121 -3.78 5.34 -9.94
CA THR A 121 -5.22 5.06 -9.96
C THR A 121 -5.56 3.96 -8.96
N SER A 122 -6.83 3.92 -8.54
CA SER A 122 -7.29 2.93 -7.56
C SER A 122 -7.37 1.54 -8.19
N PHE A 123 -6.71 0.56 -7.57
CA PHE A 123 -6.79 -0.85 -7.98
C PHE A 123 -7.72 -1.70 -7.09
N PHE A 124 -8.15 -1.18 -5.94
CA PHE A 124 -9.03 -1.88 -5.00
C PHE A 124 -9.87 -0.90 -4.17
N ILE A 125 -11.05 -1.35 -3.72
CA ILE A 125 -11.93 -0.57 -2.84
C ILE A 125 -12.32 -1.43 -1.64
N THR A 126 -12.25 -0.84 -0.45
CA THR A 126 -12.60 -1.46 0.84
C THR A 126 -13.12 -0.40 1.80
N GLY A 127 -13.22 -0.72 3.08
CA GLY A 127 -13.52 0.25 4.13
C GLY A 127 -13.27 -0.33 5.51
N THR A 128 -13.14 0.57 6.48
CA THR A 128 -12.86 0.24 7.88
C THR A 128 -14.02 -0.50 8.53
N GLN A 129 -13.72 -1.63 9.16
CA GLN A 129 -14.64 -2.48 9.93
C GLN A 129 -13.96 -3.00 11.19
N PHE A 130 -14.74 -3.61 12.05
CA PHE A 130 -14.32 -4.26 13.28
C PHE A 130 -14.44 -5.77 13.13
N LEU A 131 -13.37 -6.52 13.36
CA LEU A 131 -13.47 -7.96 13.56
C LEU A 131 -13.75 -8.23 15.02
N VAL A 132 -14.90 -8.85 15.30
CA VAL A 132 -15.39 -9.12 16.66
C VAL A 132 -15.84 -10.56 16.82
N LYS A 133 -15.90 -11.05 18.05
CA LYS A 133 -16.71 -12.25 18.36
C LYS A 133 -18.18 -11.93 18.16
N LYS A 134 -18.93 -12.84 17.54
CA LYS A 134 -20.34 -12.64 17.20
C LYS A 134 -21.20 -12.31 18.42
N ASP A 135 -20.91 -12.92 19.57
CA ASP A 135 -21.61 -12.66 20.83
C ASP A 135 -21.39 -11.23 21.34
N ASN A 136 -20.32 -10.57 20.92
CA ASN A 136 -19.94 -9.20 21.30
C ASN A 136 -20.34 -8.16 20.23
N SER A 137 -20.91 -8.57 19.10
CA SER A 137 -21.19 -7.67 17.97
C SER A 137 -22.10 -6.48 18.34
N ALA A 138 -23.10 -6.70 19.20
CA ALA A 138 -24.00 -5.66 19.66
C ALA A 138 -23.33 -4.60 20.57
N GLN A 139 -22.11 -4.84 21.06
CA GLN A 139 -21.39 -3.88 21.91
C GLN A 139 -20.71 -2.80 21.09
N ILE A 140 -20.37 -3.10 19.81
CA ILE A 140 -19.69 -2.15 18.91
C ILE A 140 -20.59 -0.98 18.52
N ASP A 141 -21.90 -1.16 18.48
CA ASP A 141 -22.89 -0.11 18.17
C ASP A 141 -23.23 0.77 19.39
N ARG A 142 -22.76 0.39 20.59
CA ARG A 142 -23.02 1.11 21.84
C ARG A 142 -21.89 2.09 22.18
N ASP A 143 -22.08 2.84 23.24
CA ASP A 143 -21.09 3.79 23.73
C ASP A 143 -19.69 3.14 23.82
N SER A 144 -18.73 3.67 23.05
CA SER A 144 -17.38 3.13 22.91
C SER A 144 -16.50 3.25 24.15
N LYS A 145 -17.06 3.77 25.26
CA LYS A 145 -16.33 4.19 26.44
C LYS A 145 -15.51 3.09 27.12
N ASP A 146 -15.99 1.86 27.05
CA ASP A 146 -15.36 0.72 27.72
C ASP A 146 -14.70 -0.25 26.75
N LEU A 147 -14.67 0.08 25.43
CA LEU A 147 -14.12 -0.80 24.41
C LEU A 147 -12.59 -0.72 24.37
N VAL A 148 -11.96 -1.88 24.26
CA VAL A 148 -10.53 -2.02 23.94
C VAL A 148 -10.40 -2.40 22.46
N LEU A 149 -10.00 -1.43 21.64
CA LEU A 149 -9.89 -1.57 20.18
C LEU A 149 -8.43 -1.75 19.76
N GLY A 150 -8.15 -2.85 19.06
CA GLY A 150 -6.85 -3.07 18.44
C GLY A 150 -6.73 -2.34 17.12
N VAL A 151 -5.60 -1.68 16.88
CA VAL A 151 -5.32 -0.97 15.64
C VAL A 151 -3.84 -1.08 15.26
N ILE A 152 -3.54 -0.97 13.96
CA ILE A 152 -2.16 -0.92 13.48
C ILE A 152 -1.71 0.53 13.42
N ASN A 153 -0.57 0.80 14.06
CA ASN A 153 0.04 2.12 14.08
C ASN A 153 0.42 2.64 12.67
N ASN A 154 0.36 3.94 12.46
CA ASN A 154 0.63 4.63 11.17
C ASN A 154 -0.33 4.23 10.03
N THR A 155 -1.62 4.06 10.36
CA THR A 155 -2.69 3.79 9.40
C THR A 155 -3.78 4.85 9.44
N THR A 156 -4.54 4.96 8.36
CA THR A 156 -5.76 5.81 8.31
C THR A 156 -6.81 5.33 9.31
N THR A 157 -6.86 4.02 9.59
CA THR A 157 -7.74 3.45 10.62
C THR A 157 -7.41 3.97 12.01
N GLU A 158 -6.11 4.09 12.37
CA GLU A 158 -5.70 4.68 13.65
C GLU A 158 -6.18 6.12 13.78
N GLN A 159 -6.00 6.94 12.74
CA GLN A 159 -6.47 8.32 12.69
C GLN A 159 -7.99 8.40 12.86
N LEU A 160 -8.74 7.55 12.14
CA LEU A 160 -10.19 7.45 12.24
C LEU A 160 -10.64 7.14 13.67
N LEU A 161 -10.04 6.11 14.29
CA LEU A 161 -10.41 5.68 15.64
C LEU A 161 -10.13 6.77 16.67
N THR A 162 -8.99 7.43 16.60
CA THR A 162 -8.63 8.53 17.50
C THR A 162 -9.65 9.68 17.43
N GLN A 163 -10.17 9.95 16.23
CA GLN A 163 -11.16 11.03 16.05
C GLN A 163 -12.59 10.60 16.41
N ARG A 164 -12.99 9.40 16.00
CA ARG A 164 -14.40 8.97 16.09
C ARG A 164 -14.73 8.24 17.39
N TYR A 165 -13.73 7.61 18.02
CA TYR A 165 -13.88 6.81 19.24
C TYR A 165 -12.91 7.29 20.34
N PRO A 166 -12.94 8.59 20.74
CA PRO A 166 -11.98 9.16 21.68
C PRO A 166 -12.09 8.58 23.09
N SER A 167 -13.22 7.93 23.41
CA SER A 167 -13.46 7.30 24.72
C SER A 167 -13.01 5.82 24.76
N ALA A 168 -12.66 5.22 23.62
CA ALA A 168 -12.19 3.85 23.56
C ALA A 168 -10.70 3.76 23.96
N THR A 169 -10.31 2.63 24.54
CA THR A 169 -8.90 2.32 24.77
C THR A 169 -8.30 1.73 23.49
N LEU A 170 -7.37 2.44 22.86
CA LEU A 170 -6.67 1.94 21.68
C LEU A 170 -5.45 1.12 22.08
N ARG A 171 -5.40 -0.15 21.64
CA ARG A 171 -4.22 -1.00 21.73
C ARG A 171 -3.52 -1.03 20.37
N GLU A 172 -2.39 -0.35 20.26
CA GLU A 172 -1.60 -0.28 19.05
C GLU A 172 -0.75 -1.53 18.83
N TYR A 173 -0.77 -2.02 17.60
CA TYR A 173 0.11 -3.09 17.12
C TYR A 173 1.08 -2.55 16.08
N ARG A 174 2.35 -3.01 16.14
CA ARG A 174 3.45 -2.53 15.28
C ARG A 174 4.25 -3.70 14.70
N GLY A 175 4.86 -3.46 13.53
CA GLY A 175 5.74 -4.43 12.85
C GLY A 175 4.98 -5.44 11.99
N VAL A 176 5.70 -6.38 11.40
CA VAL A 176 5.19 -7.33 10.39
C VAL A 176 4.19 -8.36 10.91
N THR A 177 4.09 -8.56 12.23
CA THR A 177 3.11 -9.46 12.85
C THR A 177 1.95 -8.71 13.49
N ALA A 178 1.84 -7.39 13.26
CA ALA A 178 0.87 -6.53 13.92
C ALA A 178 -0.57 -7.04 13.75
N ARG A 179 -0.99 -7.31 12.52
CA ARG A 179 -2.34 -7.79 12.21
C ARG A 179 -2.60 -9.18 12.81
N THR A 180 -1.65 -10.08 12.65
CA THR A 180 -1.75 -11.45 13.20
C THR A 180 -1.96 -11.42 14.71
N ARG A 181 -1.16 -10.64 15.44
CA ARG A 181 -1.30 -10.49 16.89
C ARG A 181 -2.61 -9.81 17.30
N GLY A 182 -3.07 -8.81 16.54
CA GLY A 182 -4.33 -8.14 16.80
C GLY A 182 -5.52 -9.07 16.65
N VAL A 183 -5.57 -9.86 15.57
CA VAL A 183 -6.63 -10.86 15.35
C VAL A 183 -6.58 -11.96 16.40
N GLN A 184 -5.39 -12.44 16.79
CA GLN A 184 -5.23 -13.40 17.90
C GLN A 184 -5.73 -12.83 19.22
N ALA A 185 -5.49 -11.55 19.49
CA ALA A 185 -5.94 -10.89 20.71
C ALA A 185 -7.48 -10.85 20.82
N VAL A 186 -8.20 -10.68 19.68
CA VAL A 186 -9.67 -10.83 19.64
C VAL A 186 -10.06 -12.27 19.96
N ALA A 187 -9.40 -13.26 19.35
CA ALA A 187 -9.70 -14.67 19.59
C ALA A 187 -9.49 -15.06 21.07
N GLN A 188 -8.48 -14.50 21.70
CA GLN A 188 -8.15 -14.73 23.12
C GLN A 188 -8.97 -13.86 24.10
N GLY A 189 -9.83 -12.96 23.60
CA GLY A 189 -10.63 -12.05 24.44
C GLY A 189 -9.80 -10.97 25.16
N GLN A 190 -8.61 -10.65 24.65
CA GLN A 190 -7.73 -9.62 25.21
C GLN A 190 -8.07 -8.21 24.74
N ILE A 191 -8.80 -8.10 23.62
CA ILE A 191 -9.40 -6.89 23.05
C ILE A 191 -10.80 -7.22 22.55
N ASP A 192 -11.68 -6.23 22.49
CA ASP A 192 -13.06 -6.41 22.05
C ASP A 192 -13.17 -6.53 20.54
N ALA A 193 -12.35 -5.76 19.81
CA ALA A 193 -12.28 -5.80 18.35
C ALA A 193 -10.88 -5.49 17.83
N MET A 194 -10.54 -6.11 16.70
CA MET A 194 -9.44 -5.61 15.83
C MET A 194 -10.05 -4.77 14.72
N VAL A 195 -9.57 -3.54 14.57
CA VAL A 195 -10.09 -2.58 13.60
C VAL A 195 -9.12 -2.38 12.45
N SER A 196 -9.58 -2.53 11.24
CA SER A 196 -8.84 -2.32 10.00
C SER A 196 -9.82 -2.39 8.82
N ASP A 197 -9.29 -2.34 7.60
CA ASP A 197 -10.09 -2.57 6.41
C ASP A 197 -10.61 -4.01 6.38
N GLY A 198 -11.89 -4.18 6.08
CA GLY A 198 -12.59 -5.47 6.18
C GLY A 198 -11.94 -6.59 5.39
N ILE A 199 -11.41 -6.29 4.18
CA ILE A 199 -10.67 -7.26 3.36
C ILE A 199 -9.46 -7.85 4.08
N LEU A 200 -8.71 -7.01 4.81
CA LEU A 200 -7.51 -7.42 5.53
C LEU A 200 -7.86 -8.25 6.77
N LEU A 201 -8.95 -7.89 7.45
CA LEU A 201 -9.44 -8.62 8.62
C LEU A 201 -9.95 -10.01 8.25
N ILE A 202 -10.78 -10.12 7.19
CA ILE A 202 -11.28 -11.41 6.71
C ILE A 202 -10.14 -12.31 6.26
N ALA A 203 -9.22 -11.78 5.44
CA ALA A 203 -8.10 -12.58 4.96
C ALA A 203 -7.23 -13.09 6.11
N GLU A 204 -6.98 -12.27 7.13
CA GLU A 204 -6.20 -12.71 8.29
C GLU A 204 -6.98 -13.68 9.18
N ALA A 205 -8.28 -13.48 9.41
CA ALA A 205 -9.13 -14.40 10.13
C ALA A 205 -9.16 -15.80 9.46
N GLN A 206 -9.28 -15.85 8.13
CA GLN A 206 -9.20 -17.09 7.36
C GLN A 206 -7.83 -17.78 7.50
N ARG A 207 -6.74 -17.01 7.47
CA ARG A 207 -5.37 -17.54 7.67
C ARG A 207 -5.19 -18.16 9.05
N GLN A 208 -5.83 -17.61 10.06
CA GLN A 208 -5.85 -18.12 11.42
C GLN A 208 -6.93 -19.18 11.67
N GLN A 209 -7.67 -19.58 10.62
CA GLN A 209 -8.74 -20.58 10.68
C GLN A 209 -9.85 -20.22 11.68
N LEU A 210 -10.11 -18.91 11.87
CA LEU A 210 -11.21 -18.46 12.69
C LEU A 210 -12.56 -18.79 12.01
N SER A 211 -13.48 -19.33 12.78
CA SER A 211 -14.80 -19.74 12.28
C SER A 211 -15.66 -18.53 11.95
N ALA A 212 -16.20 -18.45 10.73
CA ALA A 212 -17.20 -17.44 10.36
C ALA A 212 -18.52 -17.58 11.15
N ALA A 213 -18.73 -18.69 11.86
CA ALA A 213 -19.85 -18.84 12.79
C ALA A 213 -19.64 -18.08 14.10
N GLU A 214 -18.37 -17.86 14.49
CA GLU A 214 -17.99 -17.26 15.78
C GLU A 214 -17.50 -15.82 15.64
N TYR A 215 -16.98 -15.43 14.46
CA TYR A 215 -16.39 -14.11 14.21
C TYR A 215 -17.14 -13.41 13.06
N VAL A 216 -17.32 -12.11 13.18
CA VAL A 216 -18.04 -11.29 12.21
C VAL A 216 -17.37 -9.94 12.02
N LEU A 217 -17.55 -9.35 10.83
CA LEU A 217 -17.22 -7.95 10.58
C LEU A 217 -18.43 -7.06 10.89
N GLU A 218 -18.19 -6.03 11.69
CA GLU A 218 -19.16 -4.97 12.02
C GLU A 218 -18.54 -3.58 11.76
N PRO A 219 -19.35 -2.57 11.41
CA PRO A 219 -20.73 -2.72 10.93
C PRO A 219 -20.73 -3.40 9.55
N LYS A 220 -21.87 -3.95 9.12
CA LYS A 220 -22.00 -4.58 7.78
C LYS A 220 -21.67 -3.60 6.66
N ILE A 221 -22.06 -2.33 6.82
CA ILE A 221 -21.67 -1.24 5.96
C ILE A 221 -20.39 -0.64 6.57
N PRO A 222 -19.23 -0.67 5.89
CA PRO A 222 -17.99 -0.12 6.41
C PRO A 222 -18.12 1.35 6.84
N LEU A 223 -17.30 1.75 7.82
CA LEU A 223 -17.28 3.13 8.31
C LEU A 223 -16.69 4.13 7.31
N THR A 224 -15.89 3.65 6.38
CA THR A 224 -15.19 4.44 5.36
C THR A 224 -15.30 3.78 4.00
N CYS A 225 -15.02 4.57 2.95
CA CYS A 225 -14.81 4.09 1.61
C CYS A 225 -13.34 4.34 1.26
N ASP A 226 -12.53 3.30 1.33
CA ASP A 226 -11.09 3.38 1.16
C ASP A 226 -10.68 2.82 -0.20
N ARG A 227 -10.20 3.71 -1.07
CA ARG A 227 -9.62 3.34 -2.37
C ARG A 227 -8.14 3.11 -2.20
N TYR A 228 -7.63 1.95 -2.62
CA TYR A 228 -6.19 1.65 -2.57
C TYR A 228 -5.51 2.03 -3.86
N GLY A 229 -4.39 2.76 -3.72
CA GLY A 229 -3.45 3.05 -4.81
C GLY A 229 -2.05 2.55 -4.47
N MET A 230 -1.25 2.31 -5.48
CA MET A 230 0.17 2.03 -5.33
C MET A 230 0.91 3.34 -5.10
N ILE A 231 1.96 3.32 -4.26
CA ILE A 231 2.76 4.51 -3.99
C ILE A 231 3.86 4.58 -5.05
N ILE A 232 3.96 5.73 -5.70
CA ILE A 232 4.93 6.05 -6.74
C ILE A 232 5.52 7.43 -6.48
N GLN A 233 6.55 7.84 -7.24
CA GLN A 233 7.08 9.18 -7.15
C GLN A 233 6.15 10.20 -7.82
N SER A 234 6.02 11.39 -7.20
CA SER A 234 5.15 12.45 -7.72
C SER A 234 5.74 13.22 -8.90
N ASN A 235 7.06 13.16 -9.10
CA ASN A 235 7.78 13.90 -10.15
C ASN A 235 8.07 13.07 -11.40
N ASP A 236 7.44 11.89 -11.53
CA ASP A 236 7.59 10.98 -12.68
C ASP A 236 6.24 10.64 -13.34
N PRO A 237 5.65 11.59 -14.09
CA PRO A 237 4.35 11.40 -14.71
C PRO A 237 4.34 10.25 -15.74
N GLN A 238 5.46 10.00 -16.44
CA GLN A 238 5.51 8.92 -17.42
C GLN A 238 5.43 7.54 -16.77
N TRP A 239 6.09 7.38 -15.61
CA TRP A 239 5.98 6.18 -14.80
C TRP A 239 4.57 6.02 -14.23
N GLN A 240 3.98 7.10 -13.70
CA GLN A 240 2.62 7.09 -13.20
C GLN A 240 1.61 6.69 -14.28
N ASP A 241 1.68 7.27 -15.46
CA ASP A 241 0.80 6.94 -16.59
C ASP A 241 0.98 5.48 -17.02
N PHE A 242 2.21 4.97 -17.03
CA PHE A 242 2.48 3.57 -17.34
C PHE A 242 1.87 2.63 -16.30
N VAL A 243 2.10 2.86 -15.02
CA VAL A 243 1.53 2.05 -13.92
C VAL A 243 0.00 2.08 -13.98
N ASN A 244 -0.61 3.26 -14.19
CA ASN A 244 -2.05 3.41 -14.33
C ASN A 244 -2.59 2.61 -15.52
N SER A 245 -1.90 2.66 -16.67
CA SER A 245 -2.32 1.90 -17.86
C SER A 245 -2.30 0.38 -17.61
N VAL A 246 -1.36 -0.11 -16.79
CA VAL A 246 -1.31 -1.53 -16.40
C VAL A 246 -2.45 -1.87 -15.44
N ILE A 247 -2.75 -1.01 -14.47
CA ILE A 247 -3.88 -1.19 -13.53
C ILE A 247 -5.21 -1.27 -14.29
N ASP A 248 -5.39 -0.43 -15.32
CA ASP A 248 -6.62 -0.35 -16.12
C ASP A 248 -6.69 -1.41 -17.22
N SER A 249 -5.70 -2.30 -17.32
CA SER A 249 -5.65 -3.34 -18.36
C SER A 249 -6.62 -4.50 -18.09
N PRO A 250 -7.11 -5.18 -19.15
CA PRO A 250 -7.94 -6.38 -19.00
C PRO A 250 -7.24 -7.51 -18.20
N GLU A 251 -5.91 -7.61 -18.31
CA GLU A 251 -5.11 -8.57 -17.58
C GLU A 251 -5.12 -8.29 -16.08
N ALA A 252 -5.03 -7.02 -15.68
CA ALA A 252 -5.13 -6.64 -14.26
C ALA A 252 -6.55 -6.84 -13.72
N GLU A 253 -7.59 -6.63 -14.53
CA GLU A 253 -8.97 -6.97 -14.17
C GLU A 253 -9.12 -8.48 -13.93
N ALA A 254 -8.59 -9.31 -14.83
CA ALA A 254 -8.60 -10.77 -14.67
C ALA A 254 -7.84 -11.22 -13.42
N LEU A 255 -6.68 -10.62 -13.15
CA LEU A 255 -5.88 -10.86 -11.96
C LEU A 255 -6.67 -10.48 -10.68
N SER A 256 -7.31 -9.32 -10.67
CA SER A 256 -8.16 -8.87 -9.57
C SER A 256 -9.30 -9.85 -9.28
N LYS A 257 -9.99 -10.32 -10.32
CA LYS A 257 -11.07 -11.33 -10.19
C LYS A 257 -10.53 -12.66 -9.63
N ALA A 258 -9.35 -13.09 -10.05
CA ALA A 258 -8.73 -14.33 -9.57
C ALA A 258 -8.41 -14.26 -8.07
N TRP A 259 -7.90 -13.13 -7.58
CA TRP A 259 -7.53 -12.94 -6.18
C TRP A 259 -8.71 -12.65 -5.28
N PHE A 260 -9.59 -11.76 -5.69
CA PHE A 260 -10.63 -11.20 -4.82
C PHE A 260 -12.00 -11.83 -5.02
N GLY A 261 -12.29 -12.46 -6.18
CA GLY A 261 -13.59 -12.98 -6.51
C GLY A 261 -14.14 -14.00 -5.51
N ARG A 262 -13.27 -14.78 -4.87
CA ARG A 262 -13.67 -15.75 -3.81
C ARG A 262 -13.98 -15.09 -2.48
N ILE A 263 -13.35 -13.95 -2.20
CA ILE A 263 -13.53 -13.20 -0.95
C ILE A 263 -14.80 -12.35 -1.04
N PHE A 264 -15.08 -11.80 -2.22
CA PHE A 264 -16.28 -10.99 -2.45
C PHE A 264 -17.61 -11.73 -2.36
N THR A 265 -17.62 -13.05 -2.50
CA THR A 265 -18.85 -13.83 -2.23
C THR A 265 -19.26 -13.80 -0.76
N SER A 266 -18.34 -13.45 0.14
CA SER A 266 -18.59 -13.33 1.58
C SER A 266 -18.68 -11.86 2.07
N ILE A 267 -18.25 -10.90 1.25
CA ILE A 267 -18.37 -9.46 1.52
C ILE A 267 -19.24 -8.87 0.40
N GLN A 268 -20.39 -8.34 0.76
CA GLN A 268 -21.21 -7.55 -0.16
C GLN A 268 -20.31 -6.45 -0.77
N SER A 269 -20.30 -6.30 -2.10
CA SER A 269 -19.34 -5.46 -2.76
C SER A 269 -19.35 -4.04 -2.19
N VAL A 270 -18.29 -3.63 -1.53
CA VAL A 270 -18.12 -2.29 -0.95
C VAL A 270 -18.18 -1.22 -2.05
N SER A 271 -17.91 -1.61 -3.31
CA SER A 271 -18.01 -0.73 -4.47
C SER A 271 -19.38 -0.06 -4.64
N ASP A 272 -20.48 -0.74 -4.26
CA ASP A 272 -21.83 -0.17 -4.32
C ASP A 272 -22.09 0.83 -3.18
N LEU A 273 -21.36 0.73 -2.10
CA LEU A 273 -21.44 1.63 -0.94
C LEU A 273 -20.56 2.88 -1.11
N CYS A 274 -19.66 2.88 -2.07
CA CYS A 274 -18.70 3.95 -2.35
C CYS A 274 -19.11 4.86 -3.52
N LYS A 275 -20.36 4.78 -3.99
CA LYS A 275 -20.89 5.62 -5.06
C LYS A 275 -21.37 6.96 -4.57
#